data_82a6d8cda64939ba650f6f64e3102c46
#
_entry.id   82a6d8cda64939ba650f6f64e3102c46
#
_cell.length_a   1.000
_cell.length_b   1.000
_cell.length_c   1.000
_cell.angle_alpha   90.00
_cell.angle_beta   90.00
_cell.angle_gamma   90.00
#
_symmetry.space_group_name_H-M   'P 1'
#
loop_
_entity.id
_entity.type
_entity.pdbx_description
1 polymer ?
#
loop_
_entity_poly.entity_id
_entity_poly.type
_entity_poly.pdbx_seq_one_letter_code
_entity_poly.pdbx_strand_id
1 'polypeptide(L)'
;MSNIKFQTIDWDLLEQTKHKGETGLALSKTLQLEGIRLRIVEYSEGYLADHWCKKGHIVYCIEGEFISELQNGEKFTLKKGMTYIVSDEVSSHRSFSKNGVKLLIIDGDFLKLKNESIPFEV
;
A
#
# COMPACT_ATOMS: atom_id res chain seq x y z
N MET A 1 17.35 10.21 7.88
CA MET A 1 16.83 9.67 9.13
C MET A 1 15.59 10.44 9.56
N SER A 2 14.60 9.75 10.04
CA SER A 2 13.41 10.39 10.56
C SER A 2 13.59 10.72 12.04
N ASN A 3 12.84 11.71 12.51
CA ASN A 3 12.87 12.15 13.89
C ASN A 3 11.45 12.07 14.47
N ILE A 4 10.88 10.89 14.39
CA ILE A 4 9.48 10.65 14.78
C ILE A 4 9.42 10.43 16.28
N LYS A 5 8.66 11.29 16.97
CA LYS A 5 8.47 11.15 18.41
C LYS A 5 7.45 10.08 18.71
N PHE A 6 7.54 9.48 19.89
CA PHE A 6 6.52 8.54 20.35
C PHE A 6 5.15 9.20 20.30
N GLN A 7 4.20 8.50 19.71
CA GLN A 7 2.83 8.99 19.62
C GLN A 7 1.89 7.83 19.36
N THR A 8 0.64 8.01 19.72
CA THR A 8 -0.42 7.06 19.39
C THR A 8 -1.31 7.67 18.32
N ILE A 9 -1.90 6.81 17.51
CA ILE A 9 -2.76 7.24 16.42
C ILE A 9 -4.11 6.58 16.60
N ASP A 10 -5.14 7.40 16.74
CA ASP A 10 -6.51 6.92 16.72
C ASP A 10 -7.04 7.11 15.31
N TRP A 11 -7.12 6.02 14.56
CA TRP A 11 -7.52 6.06 13.16
C TRP A 11 -8.95 6.59 12.97
N ASP A 12 -9.80 6.44 13.98
CA ASP A 12 -11.17 6.94 13.89
C ASP A 12 -11.24 8.46 13.85
N LEU A 13 -10.20 9.13 14.35
CA LEU A 13 -10.14 10.58 14.35
C LEU A 13 -9.57 11.17 13.06
N LEU A 14 -9.03 10.34 12.19
CA LEU A 14 -8.45 10.80 10.93
C LEU A 14 -9.52 10.97 9.86
N GLU A 15 -9.34 11.99 9.03
CA GLU A 15 -10.25 12.25 7.92
C GLU A 15 -10.16 11.14 6.88
N GLN A 16 -11.32 10.69 6.40
CA GLN A 16 -11.40 9.68 5.37
C GLN A 16 -11.57 10.33 4.01
N THR A 17 -10.78 9.87 3.04
CA THR A 17 -10.87 10.33 1.66
C THR A 17 -11.41 9.22 0.78
N LYS A 18 -12.08 9.60 -0.30
CA LYS A 18 -12.61 8.67 -1.30
C LYS A 18 -11.84 8.81 -2.60
N HIS A 19 -11.55 7.69 -3.22
CA HIS A 19 -10.95 7.66 -4.53
C HIS A 19 -11.69 6.62 -5.39
N LYS A 20 -12.11 7.02 -6.58
CA LYS A 20 -12.76 6.08 -7.50
C LYS A 20 -11.70 5.25 -8.21
N GLY A 21 -11.92 3.93 -8.25
CA GLY A 21 -11.16 3.08 -9.13
C GLY A 21 -11.73 3.11 -10.55
N GLU A 22 -11.18 2.29 -11.40
CA GLU A 22 -11.79 1.99 -12.69
C GLU A 22 -13.23 1.50 -12.44
N THR A 23 -13.36 0.62 -11.46
CA THR A 23 -14.62 0.21 -10.86
C THR A 23 -14.46 0.28 -9.35
N GLY A 24 -15.55 0.49 -8.64
CA GLY A 24 -15.54 0.52 -7.19
C GLY A 24 -14.89 1.76 -6.59
N LEU A 25 -14.72 1.72 -5.29
CA LEU A 25 -14.21 2.84 -4.49
C LEU A 25 -13.11 2.38 -3.55
N ALA A 26 -12.16 3.27 -3.30
CA ALA A 26 -11.19 3.14 -2.23
C ALA A 26 -11.46 4.22 -1.19
N LEU A 27 -11.50 3.83 0.07
CA LEU A 27 -11.63 4.74 1.20
C LEU A 27 -10.31 4.69 1.95
N SER A 28 -9.70 5.83 2.24
CA SER A 28 -8.41 5.83 2.91
C SER A 28 -8.32 6.86 4.01
N LYS A 29 -7.57 6.50 5.05
CA LYS A 29 -7.15 7.40 6.11
C LYS A 29 -5.64 7.39 6.10
N THR A 30 -5.03 8.57 6.04
CA THR A 30 -3.59 8.70 5.84
C THR A 30 -2.94 9.47 6.97
N LEU A 31 -1.83 8.95 7.45
CA LEU A 31 -0.95 9.65 8.38
C LEU A 31 0.40 9.82 7.69
N GLN A 32 0.78 11.08 7.49
CA GLN A 32 2.08 11.42 6.91
C GLN A 32 3.00 11.89 8.02
N LEU A 33 4.10 11.18 8.21
CA LEU A 33 5.17 11.56 9.12
C LEU A 33 6.43 11.82 8.30
N GLU A 34 7.50 12.21 8.98
CA GLU A 34 8.76 12.45 8.30
C GLU A 34 9.30 11.15 7.71
N GLY A 35 9.36 11.08 6.40
CA GLY A 35 9.94 9.94 5.69
C GLY A 35 9.10 8.68 5.64
N ILE A 36 7.89 8.69 6.22
CA ILE A 36 7.04 7.51 6.24
C ILE A 36 5.57 7.91 6.15
N ARG A 37 4.80 7.11 5.43
CA ARG A 37 3.36 7.29 5.31
C ARG A 37 2.67 5.98 5.68
N LEU A 38 1.66 6.11 6.54
CA LEU A 38 0.82 4.97 6.94
C LEU A 38 -0.59 5.24 6.46
N ARG A 39 -1.23 4.23 5.91
CA ARG A 39 -2.62 4.35 5.46
C ARG A 39 -3.41 3.12 5.87
N ILE A 40 -4.64 3.35 6.30
CA ILE A 40 -5.66 2.31 6.35
C ILE A 40 -6.55 2.52 5.14
N VAL A 41 -6.64 1.51 4.30
CA VAL A 41 -7.38 1.60 3.03
C VAL A 41 -8.41 0.48 2.98
N GLU A 42 -9.61 0.83 2.56
CA GLU A 42 -10.67 -0.14 2.30
C GLU A 42 -11.04 -0.06 0.82
N TYR A 43 -10.97 -1.19 0.14
CA TYR A 43 -11.49 -1.30 -1.21
C TYR A 43 -12.88 -1.91 -1.15
N SER A 44 -13.81 -1.31 -1.89
CA SER A 44 -15.16 -1.83 -2.00
C SER A 44 -15.19 -3.12 -2.81
N GLU A 45 -16.31 -3.81 -2.74
CA GLU A 45 -16.59 -4.93 -3.63
C GLU A 45 -16.42 -4.50 -5.08
N GLY A 46 -15.69 -5.28 -5.85
CA GLY A 46 -15.47 -4.99 -7.27
C GLY A 46 -14.48 -3.87 -7.57
N TYR A 47 -13.69 -3.46 -6.57
CA TYR A 47 -12.71 -2.40 -6.81
C TYR A 47 -11.61 -2.85 -7.76
N LEU A 48 -11.33 -2.04 -8.77
CA LEU A 48 -10.18 -2.17 -9.64
C LEU A 48 -9.47 -0.83 -9.69
N ALA A 49 -8.19 -0.81 -9.39
CA ALA A 49 -7.41 0.43 -9.41
C ALA A 49 -7.42 1.06 -10.81
N ASP A 50 -7.46 2.38 -10.86
CA ASP A 50 -7.58 3.14 -12.11
C ASP A 50 -6.21 3.38 -12.78
N HIS A 51 -5.14 2.93 -12.19
CA HIS A 51 -3.80 3.10 -12.76
C HIS A 51 -2.85 2.04 -12.24
N TRP A 52 -1.73 1.90 -12.94
CA TRP A 52 -0.61 1.06 -12.51
C TRP A 52 0.28 1.88 -11.59
N CYS A 53 0.59 1.34 -10.42
CA CYS A 53 1.38 2.03 -9.43
C CYS A 53 2.82 1.52 -9.42
N LYS A 54 3.77 2.44 -9.48
CA LYS A 54 5.21 2.14 -9.38
C LYS A 54 5.76 2.38 -7.99
N LYS A 55 4.96 2.94 -7.10
CA LYS A 55 5.37 3.21 -5.72
C LYS A 55 5.53 1.91 -4.95
N GLY A 56 6.63 1.79 -4.22
CA GLY A 56 6.85 0.67 -3.32
C GLY A 56 5.97 0.75 -2.10
N HIS A 57 5.62 -0.40 -1.56
CA HIS A 57 4.78 -0.49 -0.37
C HIS A 57 5.13 -1.71 0.44
N ILE A 58 4.80 -1.64 1.73
CA ILE A 58 4.57 -2.80 2.57
C ILE A 58 3.06 -2.83 2.76
N VAL A 59 2.41 -3.91 2.35
CA VAL A 59 0.95 -4.02 2.42
C VAL A 59 0.57 -5.23 3.25
N TYR A 60 -0.14 -4.99 4.33
CA TYR A 60 -0.66 -6.04 5.22
C TYR A 60 -2.17 -6.13 5.08
N CYS A 61 -2.67 -7.32 4.80
CA CYS A 61 -4.12 -7.54 4.68
C CYS A 61 -4.74 -7.77 6.06
N ILE A 62 -5.52 -6.79 6.50
CA ILE A 62 -6.19 -6.84 7.81
C ILE A 62 -7.41 -7.73 7.73
N GLU A 63 -8.18 -7.62 6.65
CA GLU A 63 -9.45 -8.32 6.51
C GLU A 63 -9.81 -8.43 5.04
N GLY A 64 -10.42 -9.56 4.66
CA GLY A 64 -10.81 -9.80 3.27
C GLY A 64 -9.65 -10.35 2.44
N GLU A 65 -9.73 -10.13 1.14
CA GLU A 65 -8.67 -10.54 0.24
C GLU A 65 -8.68 -9.69 -1.03
N PHE A 66 -7.53 -9.60 -1.69
CA PHE A 66 -7.42 -8.91 -2.97
C PHE A 66 -6.31 -9.52 -3.80
N ILE A 67 -6.31 -9.18 -5.07
CA ILE A 67 -5.30 -9.60 -6.01
C ILE A 67 -4.44 -8.41 -6.37
N SER A 68 -3.12 -8.57 -6.27
CA SER A 68 -2.15 -7.62 -6.80
C SER A 68 -1.66 -8.19 -8.13
N GLU A 69 -1.93 -7.47 -9.20
CA GLU A 69 -1.52 -7.85 -10.54
C GLU A 69 -0.29 -7.05 -10.94
N LEU A 70 0.74 -7.73 -11.44
CA LEU A 70 1.93 -7.08 -11.96
C LEU A 70 1.78 -6.86 -13.46
N GLN A 71 2.50 -5.88 -14.00
CA GLN A 71 2.43 -5.56 -15.42
C GLN A 71 2.88 -6.70 -16.32
N ASN A 72 3.72 -7.61 -15.81
CA ASN A 72 4.13 -8.80 -16.55
C ASN A 72 3.06 -9.89 -16.61
N GLY A 73 1.91 -9.68 -16.01
CA GLY A 73 0.80 -10.62 -15.99
C GLY A 73 0.73 -11.51 -14.76
N GLU A 74 1.74 -11.50 -13.91
CA GLU A 74 1.70 -12.29 -12.67
C GLU A 74 0.65 -11.72 -11.72
N LYS A 75 -0.03 -12.60 -11.00
CA LYS A 75 -1.04 -12.23 -10.03
C LYS A 75 -0.76 -12.89 -8.70
N PHE A 76 -0.89 -12.12 -7.65
CA PHE A 76 -0.69 -12.60 -6.28
C PHE A 76 -1.92 -12.28 -5.45
N THR A 77 -2.45 -13.30 -4.77
CA THR A 77 -3.59 -13.13 -3.88
C THR A 77 -3.09 -12.88 -2.47
N LEU A 78 -3.52 -11.78 -1.87
CA LEU A 78 -3.30 -11.52 -0.45
C LEU A 78 -4.60 -11.76 0.31
N LYS A 79 -4.50 -12.63 1.30
CA LYS A 79 -5.60 -12.93 2.22
C LYS A 79 -5.27 -12.36 3.59
N LYS A 80 -6.26 -12.32 4.45
CA LYS A 80 -6.09 -11.88 5.85
C LYS A 80 -4.82 -12.47 6.46
N GLY A 81 -3.98 -11.61 7.01
CA GLY A 81 -2.74 -11.99 7.67
C GLY A 81 -1.52 -12.06 6.75
N MET A 82 -1.70 -11.87 5.46
CA MET A 82 -0.59 -11.90 4.50
C MET A 82 -0.05 -10.50 4.22
N THR A 83 1.19 -10.44 3.80
CA THR A 83 1.89 -9.20 3.46
C THR A 83 2.60 -9.36 2.12
N TYR A 84 2.59 -8.29 1.31
CA TYR A 84 3.58 -8.19 0.24
C TYR A 84 4.45 -6.95 0.47
N ILE A 85 5.63 -6.96 -0.11
CA ILE A 85 6.58 -5.86 -0.03
C ILE A 85 7.27 -5.68 -1.37
N VAL A 86 7.44 -4.45 -1.78
CA VAL A 86 8.17 -4.11 -2.99
C VAL A 86 8.76 -2.71 -2.85
N SER A 87 9.98 -2.52 -3.34
CA SER A 87 10.62 -1.21 -3.40
C SER A 87 10.05 -0.39 -4.55
N ASP A 88 10.26 0.93 -4.47
CA ASP A 88 9.86 1.85 -5.54
C ASP A 88 10.48 1.41 -6.88
N GLU A 89 9.72 1.54 -7.96
CA GLU A 89 10.15 1.34 -9.33
C GLU A 89 10.55 -0.09 -9.71
N VAL A 90 10.51 -1.03 -8.78
CA VAL A 90 10.89 -2.42 -9.08
C VAL A 90 9.81 -3.14 -9.89
N SER A 91 8.54 -2.90 -9.57
CA SER A 91 7.43 -3.51 -10.30
C SER A 91 6.23 -2.59 -10.29
N SER A 92 5.59 -2.45 -11.45
CA SER A 92 4.29 -1.80 -11.51
C SER A 92 3.21 -2.81 -11.14
N HIS A 93 2.27 -2.37 -10.33
CA HIS A 93 1.22 -3.24 -9.83
C HIS A 93 -0.12 -2.53 -9.78
N ARG A 94 -1.19 -3.31 -9.75
CA ARG A 94 -2.56 -2.83 -9.73
C ARG A 94 -3.39 -3.75 -8.85
N SER A 95 -4.27 -3.17 -8.02
CA SER A 95 -5.10 -3.92 -7.08
C SER A 95 -6.48 -4.18 -7.62
N PHE A 96 -6.98 -5.38 -7.37
CA PHE A 96 -8.37 -5.76 -7.64
C PHE A 96 -8.93 -6.51 -6.43
N SER A 97 -10.12 -6.14 -5.98
CA SER A 97 -10.79 -6.84 -4.89
C SER A 97 -12.21 -7.19 -5.29
N LYS A 98 -12.50 -8.48 -5.41
CA LYS A 98 -13.83 -8.95 -5.78
C LYS A 98 -14.86 -8.66 -4.69
N ASN A 99 -14.52 -8.93 -3.45
CA ASN A 99 -15.47 -8.88 -2.32
C ASN A 99 -15.16 -7.82 -1.28
N GLY A 100 -14.16 -6.98 -1.54
CA GLY A 100 -13.73 -5.97 -0.59
C GLY A 100 -12.57 -6.45 0.29
N VAL A 101 -11.78 -5.48 0.76
CA VAL A 101 -10.59 -5.76 1.56
C VAL A 101 -10.23 -4.54 2.39
N LYS A 102 -9.64 -4.78 3.54
CA LYS A 102 -9.09 -3.72 4.38
C LYS A 102 -7.59 -3.95 4.56
N LEU A 103 -6.81 -2.92 4.30
CA LEU A 103 -5.36 -3.01 4.23
C LEU A 103 -4.70 -1.96 5.13
N LEU A 104 -3.52 -2.32 5.66
CA LEU A 104 -2.56 -1.35 6.16
C LEU A 104 -1.46 -1.23 5.10
N ILE A 105 -1.22 -0.01 4.64
CA ILE A 105 -0.20 0.26 3.63
C ILE A 105 0.83 1.21 4.22
N ILE A 106 2.10 0.82 4.14
CA ILE A 106 3.22 1.60 4.63
C ILE A 106 4.17 1.85 3.48
N ASP A 107 4.52 3.11 3.26
CA ASP A 107 5.55 3.46 2.29
C ASP A 107 6.37 4.65 2.80
N GLY A 108 7.43 4.98 2.10
CA GLY A 108 8.30 6.05 2.53
C GLY A 108 9.69 5.96 1.91
N ASP A 109 10.58 6.79 2.42
CA ASP A 109 11.93 6.94 1.87
C ASP A 109 12.75 5.66 1.94
N PHE A 110 12.46 4.79 2.89
CA PHE A 110 13.18 3.53 3.05
C PHE A 110 12.94 2.53 1.92
N LEU A 111 11.92 2.78 1.08
CA LEU A 111 11.61 1.94 -0.09
C LEU A 111 12.14 2.52 -1.40
N LYS A 112 12.81 3.66 -1.35
CA LYS A 112 13.40 4.25 -2.56
C LYS A 112 14.45 3.33 -3.15
N LEU A 113 14.40 3.18 -4.46
CA LEU A 113 15.38 2.38 -5.18
C LEU A 113 16.75 3.06 -5.08
N LYS A 114 17.75 2.29 -4.69
CA LYS A 114 19.13 2.77 -4.68
C LYS A 114 19.71 2.58 -6.07
N ASN A 115 20.28 3.63 -6.60
CA ASN A 115 20.76 3.63 -7.98
C ASN A 115 22.27 3.49 -8.09
N GLU A 116 22.94 3.01 -7.09
CA GLU A 116 24.37 2.79 -7.15
C GLU A 116 24.77 1.59 -6.32
N SER A 117 25.93 1.03 -6.65
CA SER A 117 26.46 -0.13 -5.99
C SER A 117 27.16 0.26 -4.70
N ILE A 118 26.43 0.67 -3.71
CA ILE A 118 26.99 0.85 -2.38
C ILE A 118 27.19 -0.53 -1.79
N PRO A 119 28.41 -0.83 -1.31
CA PRO A 119 28.64 -2.12 -0.67
C PRO A 119 27.66 -2.32 0.46
N PHE A 120 27.12 -3.51 0.51
CA PHE A 120 26.20 -3.87 1.56
C PHE A 120 26.99 -4.04 2.84
N GLU A 121 26.67 -3.23 3.81
CA GLU A 121 27.30 -3.36 5.11
C GLU A 121 26.38 -4.13 6.03
N VAL A 122 26.94 -5.13 6.62
CA VAL A 122 26.19 -6.03 7.49
C VAL A 122 26.36 -5.59 8.92
#